data_faec5fcf4ff87bcf7dfa1b43495971af
#
_entry.id   faec5fcf4ff87bcf7dfa1b43495971af
#
_cell.length_a   1.000
_cell.length_b   1.000
_cell.length_c   1.000
_cell.angle_alpha   90.00
_cell.angle_beta   90.00
_cell.angle_gamma   90.00
#
_symmetry.space_group_name_H-M   'P 1'
#
loop_
_entity.id
_entity.type
_entity.pdbx_description
1 polymer ?
#
loop_
_entity_poly.entity_id
_entity_poly.type
_entity_poly.pdbx_seq_one_letter_code
_entity_poly.pdbx_strand_id
1 'polypeptide(L)'
;MPPEKSLFIPLRTQWFRMFEAGTKTTEYRAYGDRWNERTCRLGRPATVSHGYSGARLQMRVVGFKKLLQTDAPDVAKEIFPEAEFIAAIELSQS
;
A
#
# COMPACT_ATOMS: atom_id res chain seq x y z
N MET A 1 13.47 9.49 -21.09
CA MET A 1 12.50 8.50 -20.60
C MET A 1 11.42 9.21 -19.83
N PRO A 2 10.16 8.92 -20.09
CA PRO A 2 9.11 9.46 -19.26
C PRO A 2 9.24 8.93 -17.84
N PRO A 3 8.82 9.71 -16.82
CA PRO A 3 8.85 9.22 -15.45
C PRO A 3 7.90 8.05 -15.29
N GLU A 4 8.22 7.16 -14.36
CA GLU A 4 7.35 6.04 -14.03
C GLU A 4 6.04 6.55 -13.45
N LYS A 5 4.92 5.97 -13.88
CA LYS A 5 3.62 6.33 -13.35
C LYS A 5 3.53 5.98 -11.87
N SER A 6 3.04 6.90 -11.07
CA SER A 6 2.89 6.70 -9.63
C SER A 6 1.90 5.57 -9.32
N LEU A 7 2.21 4.75 -8.34
CA LEU A 7 1.30 3.72 -7.83
C LEU A 7 0.19 4.42 -7.05
N PHE A 8 -1.06 4.30 -7.50
CA PHE A 8 -2.19 4.97 -6.87
C PHE A 8 -2.78 4.08 -5.77
N ILE A 9 -2.81 4.61 -4.55
CA ILE A 9 -3.27 3.86 -3.36
C ILE A 9 -4.37 4.67 -2.67
N PRO A 10 -5.66 4.44 -3.02
CA PRO A 10 -6.76 5.11 -2.35
C PRO A 10 -7.02 4.47 -0.99
N LEU A 11 -7.26 5.29 0.02
CA LEU A 11 -7.47 4.84 1.39
C LEU A 11 -8.73 5.45 1.99
N ARG A 12 -9.33 4.72 2.93
CA ARG A 12 -10.37 5.26 3.79
C ARG A 12 -9.76 6.27 4.73
N THR A 13 -10.59 7.15 5.28
CA THR A 13 -10.16 8.27 6.13
C THR A 13 -9.21 7.84 7.24
N GLN A 14 -9.57 6.80 8.00
CA GLN A 14 -8.78 6.37 9.16
C GLN A 14 -7.35 5.98 8.77
N TRP A 15 -7.21 5.25 7.67
CA TRP A 15 -5.88 4.81 7.21
C TRP A 15 -5.09 5.97 6.63
N PHE A 16 -5.75 6.86 5.88
CA PHE A 16 -5.10 8.04 5.33
C PHE A 16 -4.53 8.92 6.45
N ARG A 17 -5.32 9.15 7.51
CA ARG A 17 -4.86 9.97 8.64
C ARG A 17 -3.65 9.35 9.34
N MET A 18 -3.58 8.03 9.41
CA MET A 18 -2.43 7.34 10.01
C MET A 18 -1.16 7.51 9.18
N PHE A 19 -1.27 7.44 7.85
CA PHE A 19 -0.14 7.72 6.97
C PHE A 19 0.28 9.18 7.08
N GLU A 20 -0.68 10.08 7.12
CA GLU A 20 -0.42 11.52 7.24
C GLU A 20 0.32 11.83 8.54
N ALA A 21 -0.07 11.19 9.62
CA ALA A 21 0.56 11.36 10.94
C ALA A 21 1.88 10.62 11.09
N GLY A 22 2.20 9.74 10.16
CA GLY A 22 3.43 8.93 10.23
C GLY A 22 3.32 7.72 11.14
N THR A 23 2.13 7.40 11.65
CA THR A 23 1.93 6.26 12.55
C THR A 23 1.70 4.95 11.79
N LYS A 24 1.45 5.03 10.48
CA LYS A 24 1.32 3.87 9.61
C LYS A 24 2.27 4.04 8.44
N THR A 25 3.07 3.02 8.15
CA THR A 25 4.03 3.05 7.03
C THR A 25 3.83 1.87 6.08
N THR A 26 3.02 0.89 6.45
CA THR A 26 2.79 -0.29 5.62
C THR A 26 1.33 -0.38 5.25
N GLU A 27 1.06 -0.55 3.95
CA GLU A 27 -0.28 -0.78 3.43
C GLU A 27 -0.42 -2.26 3.06
N TYR A 28 -1.59 -2.83 3.37
CA TYR A 28 -1.88 -4.23 3.08
C TYR A 28 -2.97 -4.34 2.03
N ARG A 29 -2.73 -5.16 1.02
CA ARG A 29 -3.70 -5.44 -0.05
C ARG A 29 -3.71 -6.94 -0.34
N ALA A 30 -4.80 -7.44 -0.90
CA ALA A 30 -4.82 -8.81 -1.38
C ALA A 30 -3.80 -8.94 -2.52
N TYR A 31 -2.89 -9.89 -2.39
CA TYR A 31 -1.89 -10.15 -3.42
C TYR A 31 -2.58 -10.61 -4.72
N GLY A 32 -2.15 -10.05 -5.83
CA GLY A 32 -2.71 -10.39 -7.13
C GLY A 32 -2.18 -9.48 -8.24
N ASP A 33 -2.95 -9.36 -9.31
CA ASP A 33 -2.51 -8.64 -10.50
C ASP A 33 -2.19 -7.16 -10.26
N ARG A 34 -2.92 -6.53 -9.34
CA ARG A 34 -2.70 -5.11 -9.02
C ARG A 34 -1.62 -4.89 -7.97
N TRP A 35 -1.43 -5.87 -7.08
CA TRP A 35 -0.58 -5.72 -5.89
C TRP A 35 0.38 -6.88 -5.81
N ASN A 36 1.55 -6.73 -6.42
CA ASN A 36 2.60 -7.76 -6.49
C ASN A 36 3.97 -7.09 -6.63
N GLU A 37 5.01 -7.91 -6.74
CA GLU A 37 6.40 -7.43 -6.80
C GLU A 37 6.67 -6.50 -7.98
N ARG A 38 5.94 -6.68 -9.08
CA ARG A 38 6.15 -5.85 -10.27
C ARG A 38 5.44 -4.51 -10.16
N THR A 39 4.20 -4.51 -9.65
CA THR A 39 3.42 -3.28 -9.52
C THR A 39 3.90 -2.44 -8.35
N CYS A 40 4.39 -3.09 -7.29
CA CYS A 40 4.91 -2.44 -6.08
C CYS A 40 6.44 -2.49 -6.06
N ARG A 41 7.04 -2.14 -7.18
CA ARG A 41 8.48 -2.21 -7.36
C ARG A 41 9.18 -1.25 -6.39
N LEU A 42 10.27 -1.71 -5.78
CA LEU A 42 11.09 -0.86 -4.90
C LEU A 42 11.55 0.38 -5.64
N GLY A 43 11.38 1.54 -5.02
CA GLY A 43 11.73 2.82 -5.60
C GLY A 43 10.62 3.47 -6.41
N ARG A 44 9.53 2.76 -6.70
CA ARG A 44 8.43 3.34 -7.45
C ARG A 44 7.75 4.45 -6.65
N PRO A 45 7.49 5.62 -7.25
CA PRO A 45 6.69 6.63 -6.56
C PRO A 45 5.28 6.11 -6.31
N ALA A 46 4.70 6.51 -5.19
CA ALA A 46 3.35 6.09 -4.79
C ALA A 46 2.56 7.30 -4.33
N THR A 47 1.30 7.37 -4.76
CA THR A 47 0.39 8.44 -4.35
C THR A 47 -0.66 7.84 -3.43
N VAL A 48 -0.56 8.14 -2.14
CA VAL A 48 -1.55 7.73 -1.15
C VAL A 48 -2.65 8.79 -1.14
N SER A 49 -3.88 8.39 -1.35
CA SER A 49 -4.99 9.31 -1.56
C SER A 49 -6.09 9.10 -0.52
N HIS A 50 -6.67 10.20 -0.05
CA HIS A 50 -7.87 10.16 0.78
C HIS A 50 -9.06 9.91 -0.15
N GLY A 51 -9.43 8.65 -0.30
CA GLY A 51 -10.41 8.24 -1.30
C GLY A 51 -9.84 8.41 -2.70
N TYR A 52 -10.70 8.66 -3.68
CA TYR A 52 -10.28 8.80 -5.08
C TYR A 52 -10.01 10.24 -5.49
N SER A 53 -10.55 11.22 -4.77
CA SER A 53 -10.47 12.63 -5.18
C SER A 53 -10.01 13.57 -4.06
N GLY A 54 -9.69 13.05 -2.88
CA GLY A 54 -9.28 13.86 -1.74
C GLY A 54 -7.81 14.21 -1.75
N ALA A 55 -7.32 14.63 -0.58
CA ALA A 55 -5.91 15.01 -0.38
C ALA A 55 -4.97 13.86 -0.73
N ARG A 56 -3.76 14.21 -1.12
CA ARG A 56 -2.74 13.26 -1.58
C ARG A 56 -1.45 13.40 -0.80
N LEU A 57 -0.80 12.25 -0.55
CA LEU A 57 0.54 12.20 0.01
C LEU A 57 1.45 11.55 -1.03
N GLN A 58 2.56 12.21 -1.34
CA GLN A 58 3.55 11.65 -2.25
C GLN A 58 4.52 10.80 -1.46
N MET A 59 4.60 9.53 -1.81
CA MET A 59 5.40 8.55 -1.11
C MET A 59 6.22 7.73 -2.10
N ARG A 60 7.00 6.79 -1.58
CA ARG A 60 7.82 5.90 -2.39
C ARG A 60 7.80 4.51 -1.78
N VAL A 61 7.76 3.50 -2.63
CA VAL A 61 7.82 2.10 -2.18
C VAL A 61 9.25 1.82 -1.73
N VAL A 62 9.41 1.46 -0.47
CA VAL A 62 10.73 1.13 0.11
C VAL A 62 10.83 -0.31 0.57
N GLY A 63 9.74 -1.06 0.56
CA GLY A 63 9.75 -2.48 0.88
C GLY A 63 8.51 -3.17 0.35
N PHE A 64 8.62 -4.47 0.12
CA PHE A 64 7.50 -5.28 -0.32
C PHE A 64 7.68 -6.70 0.20
N LYS A 65 6.59 -7.29 0.72
CA LYS A 65 6.56 -8.67 1.14
C LYS A 65 5.27 -9.33 0.69
N LYS A 66 5.38 -10.56 0.22
CA LYS A 66 4.25 -11.43 -0.04
C LYS A 66 4.10 -12.35 1.17
N LEU A 67 3.01 -12.17 1.92
CA LEU A 67 2.78 -12.92 3.15
C LEU A 67 1.64 -13.92 2.95
N LEU A 68 1.74 -15.08 3.60
CA LEU A 68 0.56 -15.93 3.73
C LEU A 68 -0.47 -15.16 4.55
N GLN A 69 -1.75 -15.30 4.21
CA GLN A 69 -2.82 -14.62 4.94
C GLN A 69 -2.76 -14.95 6.43
N THR A 70 -2.44 -16.20 6.77
CA THR A 70 -2.35 -16.64 8.16
C THR A 70 -1.19 -15.99 8.93
N ASP A 71 -0.17 -15.49 8.23
CA ASP A 71 0.99 -14.83 8.83
C ASP A 71 0.86 -13.31 8.86
N ALA A 72 -0.21 -12.77 8.27
CA ALA A 72 -0.41 -11.33 8.19
C ALA A 72 -0.91 -10.77 9.54
N PRO A 73 -0.73 -9.46 9.79
CA PRO A 73 -1.31 -8.84 10.97
C PRO A 73 -2.84 -8.96 10.99
N ASP A 74 -3.43 -8.93 12.18
CA ASP A 74 -4.87 -9.12 12.36
C ASP A 74 -5.69 -8.17 11.51
N VAL A 75 -5.27 -6.91 11.38
CA VAL A 75 -5.99 -5.93 10.57
C VAL A 75 -6.10 -6.37 9.11
N ALA A 76 -5.02 -6.93 8.57
CA ALA A 76 -5.02 -7.41 7.19
C ALA A 76 -5.90 -8.66 7.04
N LYS A 77 -5.88 -9.55 8.02
CA LYS A 77 -6.74 -10.75 8.01
C LYS A 77 -8.21 -10.38 8.01
N GLU A 78 -8.58 -9.36 8.77
CA GLU A 78 -9.97 -8.91 8.86
C GLU A 78 -10.45 -8.29 7.54
N ILE A 79 -9.59 -7.51 6.89
CA ILE A 79 -9.94 -6.83 5.64
C ILE A 79 -9.97 -7.80 4.46
N PHE A 80 -9.07 -8.78 4.46
CA PHE A 80 -8.92 -9.72 3.34
C PHE A 80 -9.03 -11.17 3.80
N PRO A 81 -10.19 -11.59 4.35
CA PRO A 81 -10.33 -12.94 4.90
C PRO A 81 -10.25 -14.04 3.85
N GLU A 82 -10.57 -13.72 2.59
CA GLU A 82 -10.59 -14.69 1.49
C GLU A 82 -9.28 -14.77 0.73
N ALA A 83 -8.33 -13.89 1.01
CA ALA A 83 -7.07 -13.86 0.26
C ALA A 83 -6.14 -14.99 0.74
N GLU A 84 -5.51 -15.68 -0.19
CA GLU A 84 -4.47 -16.66 0.13
C GLU A 84 -3.18 -15.97 0.57
N PHE A 85 -2.81 -14.90 -0.14
CA PHE A 85 -1.63 -14.11 0.17
C PHE A 85 -1.97 -12.64 0.30
N ILE A 86 -1.19 -11.96 1.14
CA ILE A 86 -1.32 -10.52 1.40
C ILE A 86 -0.06 -9.82 0.87
N ALA A 87 -0.26 -8.73 0.15
CA ALA A 87 0.83 -7.84 -0.25
C ALA A 87 1.04 -6.82 0.86
N ALA A 88 2.23 -6.80 1.45
CA ALA A 88 2.62 -5.81 2.44
C ALA A 88 3.55 -4.80 1.77
N ILE A 89 3.09 -3.56 1.61
CA ILE A 89 3.76 -2.52 0.85
C ILE A 89 4.26 -1.47 1.82
N GLU A 90 5.57 -1.39 2.00
CA GLU A 90 6.15 -0.41 2.91
C GLU A 90 6.44 0.88 2.14
N LEU A 91 5.97 2.00 2.68
CA LEU A 91 6.04 3.30 2.05
C LEU A 91 6.75 4.30 2.94
N SER A 92 7.55 5.19 2.33
CA SER A 92 8.13 6.32 3.04
C SER A 92 7.76 7.60 2.31
N GLN A 93 7.73 8.70 3.04
CA GLN A 93 7.52 10.02 2.43
C GLN A 93 8.72 10.38 1.58
N SER A 94 8.45 10.94 0.42
CA SER A 94 9.51 11.36 -0.49
C SER A 94 9.78 12.85 -0.39
#